data_cc71ec9700883175a58d83760c4eefd5
#
_entry.id   cc71ec9700883175a58d83760c4eefd5
#
_cell.length_a   1.000
_cell.length_b   1.000
_cell.length_c   1.000
_cell.angle_alpha   90.00
_cell.angle_beta   90.00
_cell.angle_gamma   90.00
#
_symmetry.space_group_name_H-M   'P 1'
#
loop_
_entity.id
_entity.type
_entity.pdbx_description
1 polymer ?
#
loop_
_entity_poly.entity_id
_entity_poly.type
_entity_poly.pdbx_seq_one_letter_code
_entity_poly.pdbx_strand_id
1 'polypeptide(L)'
;MSNVIVVSPDVGGVVRARALAKRIDAPLAIVDKRRDRPGESEVMNIIGSVEGRSCILLDDIVDSGGTLVNAAEALLEQGAREVYAYITHG
;
A
#
# COMPACT_ATOMS: atom_id res chain seq x y z
N MET A 1 -14.18 6.33 10.73
CA MET A 1 -13.50 5.06 10.98
C MET A 1 -12.15 5.32 11.58
N SER A 2 -11.89 4.71 12.70
CA SER A 2 -10.74 5.07 13.53
C SER A 2 -9.45 4.31 13.23
N ASN A 3 -9.49 3.27 12.44
CA ASN A 3 -8.30 2.45 12.20
C ASN A 3 -7.97 2.30 10.73
N VAL A 4 -8.03 3.43 10.01
CA VAL A 4 -7.75 3.44 8.59
C VAL A 4 -6.34 3.96 8.35
N ILE A 5 -5.62 3.32 7.44
CA ILE A 5 -4.31 3.79 7.00
C ILE A 5 -4.28 3.78 5.47
N VAL A 6 -3.72 4.84 4.89
CA VAL A 6 -3.55 4.92 3.45
C VAL A 6 -2.21 4.31 3.08
N VAL A 7 -2.20 3.46 2.08
CA VAL A 7 -1.00 2.74 1.67
C VAL A 7 -0.67 3.08 0.22
N SER A 8 0.56 3.50 -0.01
CA SER A 8 1.07 3.70 -1.36
C SER A 8 1.70 2.38 -1.83
N PRO A 9 1.30 1.84 -2.98
CA PRO A 9 1.86 0.58 -3.46
C PRO A 9 3.28 0.70 -3.98
N ASP A 10 3.76 1.91 -4.16
CA ASP A 10 5.15 2.15 -4.55
C ASP A 10 5.59 3.54 -4.09
N VAL A 11 6.90 3.78 -4.20
CA VAL A 11 7.46 5.06 -3.78
C VAL A 11 7.00 6.21 -4.68
N GLY A 12 6.75 5.93 -5.96
CA GLY A 12 6.30 6.96 -6.89
C GLY A 12 4.92 7.51 -6.60
N GLY A 13 4.06 6.73 -5.93
CA GLY A 13 2.71 7.15 -5.60
C GLY A 13 2.56 7.83 -4.24
N VAL A 14 3.67 8.06 -3.52
CA VAL A 14 3.62 8.59 -2.17
C VAL A 14 2.93 9.95 -2.08
N VAL A 15 3.17 10.83 -3.05
CA VAL A 15 2.57 12.17 -3.04
C VAL A 15 1.06 12.09 -3.05
N ARG A 16 0.50 11.24 -3.92
CA ARG A 16 -0.95 11.06 -4.00
C ARG A 16 -1.52 10.41 -2.74
N ALA A 17 -0.83 9.39 -2.26
CA ALA A 17 -1.27 8.69 -1.04
C ALA A 17 -1.24 9.62 0.16
N ARG A 18 -0.21 10.46 0.25
CA ARG A 18 -0.11 11.44 1.33
C ARG A 18 -1.26 12.44 1.27
N ALA A 19 -1.60 12.90 0.08
CA ALA A 19 -2.71 13.83 -0.09
C ALA A 19 -4.03 13.22 0.38
N LEU A 20 -4.27 11.96 0.02
CA LEU A 20 -5.47 11.27 0.48
C LEU A 20 -5.46 11.06 2.00
N ALA A 21 -4.32 10.63 2.54
CA ALA A 21 -4.20 10.41 3.98
C ALA A 21 -4.49 11.68 4.77
N LYS A 22 -3.97 12.79 4.29
CA LYS A 22 -4.22 14.09 4.92
C LYS A 22 -5.69 14.46 4.86
N ARG A 23 -6.32 14.17 3.75
CA ARG A 23 -7.72 14.52 3.51
C ARG A 23 -8.68 13.78 4.43
N ILE A 24 -8.37 12.54 4.73
CA ILE A 24 -9.20 11.71 5.60
C ILE A 24 -8.64 11.59 7.02
N ASP A 25 -7.58 12.32 7.31
CA ASP A 25 -6.93 12.34 8.60
C ASP A 25 -6.48 10.93 9.03
N ALA A 26 -5.77 10.26 8.14
CA ALA A 26 -5.26 8.91 8.36
C ALA A 26 -3.74 8.88 8.22
N PRO A 27 -3.08 7.92 8.89
CA PRO A 27 -1.65 7.75 8.68
C PRO A 27 -1.35 7.18 7.29
N LEU A 28 -0.08 7.22 6.93
CA LEU A 28 0.39 6.76 5.63
C LEU A 28 1.38 5.62 5.82
N ALA A 29 1.26 4.61 4.98
CA ALA A 29 2.25 3.54 4.88
C ALA A 29 2.69 3.41 3.41
N ILE A 30 3.85 2.84 3.20
CA ILE A 30 4.43 2.70 1.87
C ILE A 30 4.87 1.26 1.68
N VAL A 31 4.57 0.70 0.52
CA VAL A 31 5.09 -0.60 0.13
C VAL A 31 6.36 -0.35 -0.68
N ASP A 32 7.49 -0.76 -0.15
CA ASP A 32 8.78 -0.64 -0.81
C ASP A 32 9.15 -1.99 -1.39
N LYS A 33 9.23 -2.08 -2.71
CA LYS A 33 9.60 -3.31 -3.39
C LYS A 33 11.10 -3.40 -3.47
N ARG A 34 11.65 -4.48 -2.95
CA ARG A 34 13.08 -4.71 -2.98
C ARG A 34 13.42 -6.05 -3.57
N ARG A 35 14.50 -6.08 -4.32
CA ARG A 35 15.07 -7.29 -4.84
C ARG A 35 16.52 -7.34 -4.39
N ASP A 36 16.84 -8.22 -3.46
CA ASP A 36 18.17 -8.30 -2.86
C ASP A 36 19.21 -8.86 -3.81
N ARG A 37 18.79 -9.78 -4.68
CA ARG A 37 19.69 -10.43 -5.63
C ARG A 37 19.02 -10.61 -6.97
N PRO A 38 19.79 -10.54 -8.06
CA PRO A 38 19.24 -10.85 -9.38
C PRO A 38 18.69 -12.29 -9.42
N GLY A 39 17.50 -12.43 -9.94
CA GLY A 39 16.86 -13.73 -10.05
C GLY A 39 16.01 -14.14 -8.86
N GLU A 40 16.06 -13.41 -7.76
CA GLU A 40 15.20 -13.68 -6.62
C GLU A 40 13.86 -12.96 -6.75
N SER A 41 12.86 -13.46 -6.03
CA SER A 41 11.56 -12.83 -5.98
C SER A 41 11.65 -11.47 -5.29
N GLU A 42 10.79 -10.56 -5.70
CA GLU A 42 10.71 -9.27 -5.03
C GLU A 42 10.21 -9.45 -3.60
N VAL A 43 10.89 -8.77 -2.69
CA VAL A 43 10.44 -8.71 -1.30
C VAL A 43 9.74 -7.38 -1.10
N MET A 44 8.52 -7.44 -0.61
CA MET A 44 7.76 -6.23 -0.29
C MET A 44 7.98 -5.86 1.17
N ASN A 45 8.57 -4.71 1.37
CA ASN A 45 8.80 -4.15 2.70
C ASN A 45 7.75 -3.09 2.98
N ILE A 46 7.04 -3.23 4.09
CA ILE A 46 6.01 -2.27 4.46
C ILE A 46 6.59 -1.26 5.43
N ILE A 47 6.59 0.00 5.02
CA ILE A 47 7.04 1.10 5.88
C ILE A 47 5.81 1.73 6.50
N GLY A 48 5.66 1.57 7.81
CA GLY A 48 4.50 2.05 8.54
C GLY A 48 3.83 0.92 9.31
N SER A 49 2.97 1.26 10.24
CA SER A 49 2.29 0.28 11.09
C SER A 49 0.89 0.02 10.55
N VAL A 50 0.69 -1.16 10.00
CA VAL A 50 -0.61 -1.55 9.42
C VAL A 50 -1.36 -2.56 10.27
N GLU A 51 -0.74 -3.06 11.33
CA GLU A 51 -1.33 -4.10 12.17
C GLU A 51 -2.65 -3.64 12.78
N GLY A 52 -3.68 -4.45 12.59
CA GLY A 52 -5.01 -4.16 13.11
C GLY A 52 -5.74 -3.03 12.42
N ARG A 53 -5.23 -2.53 11.31
CA ARG A 53 -5.82 -1.40 10.60
C ARG A 53 -6.45 -1.81 9.29
N SER A 54 -7.42 -1.01 8.85
CA SER A 54 -8.00 -1.14 7.53
C SER A 54 -7.13 -0.36 6.55
N CYS A 55 -6.53 -1.06 5.60
CA CYS A 55 -5.60 -0.45 4.65
C CYS A 55 -6.32 -0.05 3.37
N ILE A 56 -6.06 1.18 2.92
CA ILE A 56 -6.56 1.66 1.64
C ILE A 56 -5.37 1.77 0.69
N LEU A 57 -5.29 0.85 -0.26
CA LEU A 57 -4.27 0.89 -1.31
C LEU A 57 -4.69 1.86 -2.39
N LEU A 58 -3.92 2.92 -2.53
CA LEU A 58 -4.16 3.93 -3.55
C LEU A 58 -3.28 3.64 -4.76
N ASP A 59 -3.88 3.28 -5.88
CA ASP A 59 -3.13 2.93 -7.06
C ASP A 59 -3.65 3.65 -8.29
N ASP A 60 -2.85 3.61 -9.34
CA ASP A 60 -3.18 4.20 -10.62
C ASP A 60 -3.85 3.16 -11.50
N ILE A 61 -4.73 3.63 -12.39
CA ILE A 61 -5.49 2.76 -13.27
C ILE A 61 -4.63 1.96 -14.25
N VAL A 62 -3.42 2.43 -14.50
CA VAL A 62 -2.51 1.75 -15.44
C VAL A 62 -1.85 0.50 -14.88
N ASP A 63 -2.01 0.25 -13.61
CA ASP A 63 -1.32 -0.87 -13.02
C ASP A 63 -1.94 -2.21 -13.43
N SER A 64 -1.09 -3.20 -13.60
CA SER A 64 -1.52 -4.57 -13.80
C SER A 64 -1.94 -5.15 -12.45
N GLY A 65 -3.11 -5.67 -12.31
CA GLY A 65 -3.63 -6.17 -11.04
C GLY A 65 -2.67 -6.98 -10.17
N GLY A 66 -1.57 -7.49 -10.74
CA GLY A 66 -0.61 -8.29 -9.98
C GLY A 66 0.07 -7.53 -8.83
N THR A 67 0.42 -6.26 -9.05
CA THR A 67 1.04 -5.46 -8.00
C THR A 67 0.10 -5.22 -6.84
N LEU A 68 -1.18 -4.95 -7.13
CA LEU A 68 -2.18 -4.76 -6.09
C LEU A 68 -2.38 -6.01 -5.26
N VAL A 69 -2.45 -7.17 -5.90
CA VAL A 69 -2.65 -8.43 -5.20
C VAL A 69 -1.46 -8.71 -4.28
N ASN A 70 -0.25 -8.55 -4.79
CA ASN A 70 0.95 -8.80 -3.99
C ASN A 70 1.06 -7.84 -2.81
N ALA A 71 0.74 -6.57 -3.03
CA ALA A 71 0.75 -5.58 -1.96
C ALA A 71 -0.30 -5.90 -0.90
N ALA A 72 -1.49 -6.29 -1.32
CA ALA A 72 -2.55 -6.65 -0.38
C ALA A 72 -2.15 -7.86 0.48
N GLU A 73 -1.56 -8.87 -0.13
CA GLU A 73 -1.08 -10.03 0.60
C GLU A 73 -0.02 -9.67 1.62
N ALA A 74 0.93 -8.80 1.23
CA ALA A 74 1.98 -8.35 2.13
C ALA A 74 1.40 -7.61 3.32
N LEU A 75 0.41 -6.76 3.10
CA LEU A 75 -0.25 -6.03 4.17
C LEU A 75 -0.96 -6.98 5.14
N LEU A 76 -1.66 -7.96 4.62
CA LEU A 76 -2.34 -8.94 5.47
C LEU A 76 -1.34 -9.75 6.29
N GLU A 77 -0.19 -10.08 5.70
CA GLU A 77 0.88 -10.78 6.43
C GLU A 77 1.44 -9.94 7.56
N GLN A 78 1.42 -8.62 7.42
CA GLN A 78 1.87 -7.71 8.46
C GLN A 78 0.82 -7.46 9.53
N GLY A 79 -0.31 -8.13 9.45
CA GLY A 79 -1.35 -8.04 10.45
C GLY A 79 -2.46 -7.05 10.14
N ALA A 80 -2.55 -6.58 8.91
CA ALA A 80 -3.64 -5.70 8.52
C ALA A 80 -4.98 -6.42 8.70
N ARG A 81 -5.97 -5.70 9.17
CA ARG A 81 -7.30 -6.25 9.39
C ARG A 81 -8.02 -6.53 8.07
N GLU A 82 -7.89 -5.60 7.14
CA GLU A 82 -8.50 -5.71 5.82
C GLU A 82 -7.80 -4.76 4.87
N VAL A 83 -7.93 -5.02 3.58
CA VAL A 83 -7.29 -4.21 2.55
C VAL A 83 -8.31 -3.85 1.49
N TYR A 84 -8.42 -2.57 1.19
CA TYR A 84 -9.26 -2.05 0.12
C TYR A 84 -8.38 -1.44 -0.95
N ALA A 85 -8.76 -1.61 -2.19
CA ALA A 85 -8.08 -0.97 -3.31
C ALA A 85 -8.88 0.25 -3.75
N TYR A 86 -8.22 1.40 -3.81
CA TYR A 86 -8.81 2.63 -4.33
C TYR A 86 -8.05 2.99 -5.60
N ILE A 87 -8.73 2.89 -6.73
CA ILE A 87 -8.11 3.14 -8.03
C ILE A 87 -8.48 4.54 -8.49
N THR A 88 -7.47 5.34 -8.79
CA THR A 88 -7.67 6.70 -9.27
C THR A 88 -7.45 6.76 -10.78
N HIS A 89 -8.19 7.65 -11.42
CA HIS A 89 -7.95 7.94 -12.82
C HIS A 89 -6.83 8.96 -12.91
N GLY A 90 -5.76 8.55 -13.54
CA GLY A 90 -4.56 9.35 -13.64
C GLY A 90 -4.67 10.62 -14.42
#